data_34e3a61c0b9abaf559a27a47f29df5f3
#
_entry.id   34e3a61c0b9abaf559a27a47f29df5f3
#
_cell.length_a   1.000
_cell.length_b   1.000
_cell.length_c   1.000
_cell.angle_alpha   90.00
_cell.angle_beta   90.00
_cell.angle_gamma   90.00
#
_symmetry.space_group_name_H-M   'P 1'
#
loop_
_entity.id
_entity.type
_entity.pdbx_description
1 polymer ?
#
loop_
_entity_poly.entity_id
_entity_poly.type
_entity_poly.pdbx_seq_one_letter_code
_entity_poly.pdbx_strand_id
1 'polypeptide(L)'
;EPSLAAEPPRKGASAALAPPSTASPRSPTATASRAAEPAAAAAPSASAPDPHAALFAEAHRLHFTERDPARALAAWDRYLAVAPDGRFSPEARYNRALALVRLGRHAEATSELAAFARGAYGSYRRDDAQSLLDALARDASSP
;
A
#
# COMPACT_ATOMS: atom_id res chain seq x y z
N GLU A 1 -37.42 -40.55 -2.04
CA GLU A 1 -36.93 -41.01 -3.37
C GLU A 1 -37.71 -40.36 -4.50
N PRO A 2 -37.13 -40.33 -5.65
CA PRO A 2 -36.12 -39.37 -6.08
C PRO A 2 -36.59 -38.60 -7.33
N SER A 3 -35.82 -37.76 -7.88
CA SER A 3 -35.65 -37.60 -9.34
C SER A 3 -35.09 -36.24 -9.66
N LEU A 4 -33.90 -36.24 -10.04
CA LEU A 4 -33.31 -36.20 -11.39
C LEU A 4 -33.51 -34.91 -12.16
N ALA A 5 -32.34 -34.31 -12.32
CA ALA A 5 -31.70 -34.01 -13.60
C ALA A 5 -32.22 -32.76 -14.33
N ALA A 6 -31.38 -31.85 -14.63
CA ALA A 6 -30.71 -31.84 -15.92
C ALA A 6 -29.80 -30.61 -16.07
N GLU A 7 -28.58 -30.90 -16.28
CA GLU A 7 -27.58 -30.16 -17.04
C GLU A 7 -27.91 -30.28 -18.54
N PRO A 8 -27.08 -29.64 -19.37
CA PRO A 8 -27.00 -28.35 -20.04
C PRO A 8 -27.51 -28.49 -21.49
N PRO A 9 -27.14 -27.83 -22.54
CA PRO A 9 -25.83 -27.55 -23.08
C PRO A 9 -25.64 -26.37 -24.07
N ARG A 10 -24.37 -26.12 -24.32
CA ARG A 10 -23.65 -25.98 -25.61
C ARG A 10 -23.84 -24.76 -26.49
N LYS A 11 -22.68 -24.21 -26.74
CA LYS A 11 -21.93 -24.19 -28.00
C LYS A 11 -22.46 -23.30 -29.12
N GLY A 12 -21.54 -22.51 -29.57
CA GLY A 12 -21.41 -21.99 -30.91
C GLY A 12 -20.31 -20.93 -30.88
N ALA A 13 -19.11 -21.17 -31.08
CA ALA A 13 -18.30 -21.74 -32.14
C ALA A 13 -18.52 -21.08 -33.49
N SER A 14 -17.44 -20.59 -33.95
CA SER A 14 -17.03 -20.44 -35.35
C SER A 14 -16.84 -19.02 -35.80
N ALA A 15 -15.66 -18.70 -35.98
CA ALA A 15 -14.68 -18.90 -37.06
C ALA A 15 -14.62 -17.69 -37.99
N ALA A 16 -13.46 -17.12 -37.97
CA ALA A 16 -12.47 -17.09 -39.01
C ALA A 16 -12.71 -16.09 -40.14
N LEU A 17 -11.78 -15.22 -40.39
CA LEU A 17 -10.90 -15.25 -41.54
C LEU A 17 -10.18 -13.90 -41.66
N ALA A 18 -8.89 -13.97 -41.62
CA ALA A 18 -7.95 -13.00 -42.18
C ALA A 18 -7.71 -13.38 -43.66
N PRO A 19 -6.77 -12.73 -44.31
CA PRO A 19 -6.47 -11.38 -44.74
C PRO A 19 -6.64 -11.24 -46.27
N PRO A 20 -6.00 -10.50 -47.11
CA PRO A 20 -4.63 -9.99 -47.15
C PRO A 20 -4.39 -8.62 -47.82
N SER A 21 -3.22 -8.13 -47.51
CA SER A 21 -2.15 -7.72 -48.47
C SER A 21 -2.35 -6.55 -49.42
N THR A 22 -1.39 -5.79 -49.46
CA THR A 22 -0.46 -5.27 -50.49
C THR A 22 -0.41 -3.76 -50.50
N ALA A 23 0.66 -3.25 -50.38
CA ALA A 23 1.79 -2.85 -51.16
C ALA A 23 2.37 -1.52 -50.70
N SER A 24 3.61 -1.58 -50.34
CA SER A 24 4.64 -0.54 -50.57
C SER A 24 4.77 -0.22 -52.05
N PRO A 25 5.50 0.77 -52.49
CA PRO A 25 6.45 1.70 -51.87
C PRO A 25 6.39 3.12 -52.42
N ARG A 26 7.06 4.07 -51.84
CA ARG A 26 7.97 5.05 -52.51
C ARG A 26 8.54 6.02 -51.46
N SER A 27 9.80 5.88 -51.17
CA SER A 27 10.70 7.01 -50.96
C SER A 27 11.01 7.68 -52.30
N PRO A 28 11.43 8.93 -52.38
CA PRO A 28 12.66 9.35 -51.75
C PRO A 28 12.79 10.85 -51.38
N THR A 29 13.89 11.12 -50.77
CA THR A 29 14.78 12.29 -50.87
C THR A 29 14.58 13.39 -49.88
N ALA A 30 15.43 13.32 -48.90
CA ALA A 30 16.56 14.21 -48.60
C ALA A 30 16.26 15.70 -48.48
N THR A 31 16.53 16.25 -47.32
CA THR A 31 17.56 17.29 -47.19
C THR A 31 17.55 17.85 -45.78
N ALA A 32 18.74 17.85 -45.23
CA ALA A 32 19.34 18.78 -44.30
C ALA A 32 18.85 18.82 -42.85
N SER A 33 19.64 18.16 -42.04
CA SER A 33 20.52 18.84 -41.09
C SER A 33 19.87 19.95 -40.27
N ARG A 34 19.48 19.60 -39.06
CA ARG A 34 19.80 20.43 -37.91
C ARG A 34 19.87 19.55 -36.66
N ALA A 35 21.04 19.59 -36.08
CA ALA A 35 21.33 18.96 -34.79
C ALA A 35 20.22 19.33 -33.79
N ALA A 36 19.42 18.35 -33.42
CA ALA A 36 18.65 18.38 -32.18
C ALA A 36 19.49 17.59 -31.17
N GLU A 37 19.96 18.29 -30.19
CA GLU A 37 20.52 17.72 -29.00
C GLU A 37 19.64 16.56 -28.52
N PRO A 38 20.23 15.46 -28.06
CA PRO A 38 19.47 14.44 -27.37
C PRO A 38 18.92 15.11 -26.12
N ALA A 39 17.61 15.33 -26.10
CA ALA A 39 16.91 15.57 -24.87
C ALA A 39 17.33 14.46 -23.91
N ALA A 40 18.13 14.81 -22.94
CA ALA A 40 18.46 13.94 -21.83
C ALA A 40 17.15 13.38 -21.32
N ALA A 41 16.93 12.10 -21.56
CA ALA A 41 15.88 11.36 -20.89
C ALA A 41 16.11 11.62 -19.41
N ALA A 42 15.17 12.33 -18.81
CA ALA A 42 15.16 12.52 -17.39
C ALA A 42 15.15 11.11 -16.78
N ALA A 43 16.29 10.69 -16.28
CA ALA A 43 16.36 9.51 -15.45
C ALA A 43 15.29 9.67 -14.37
N PRO A 44 14.52 8.62 -14.03
CA PRO A 44 13.60 8.70 -12.92
C PRO A 44 14.41 9.21 -11.74
N SER A 45 14.03 10.37 -11.22
CA SER A 45 14.66 10.94 -10.05
C SER A 45 14.58 9.86 -8.98
N ALA A 46 15.71 9.21 -8.71
CA ALA A 46 15.83 8.38 -7.54
C ALA A 46 15.46 9.28 -6.38
N SER A 47 14.28 9.05 -5.78
CA SER A 47 13.85 9.79 -4.61
C SER A 47 15.00 9.75 -3.62
N ALA A 48 15.49 10.91 -3.21
CA ALA A 48 16.57 10.98 -2.24
C ALA A 48 16.22 10.04 -1.07
N PRO A 49 17.18 9.26 -0.57
CA PRO A 49 16.92 8.36 0.53
C PRO A 49 16.32 9.16 1.68
N ASP A 50 15.23 8.65 2.25
CA ASP A 50 14.60 9.27 3.41
C ASP A 50 15.66 9.38 4.53
N PRO A 51 16.02 10.59 5.00
CA PRO A 51 17.03 10.76 6.04
C PRO A 51 16.66 10.04 7.34
N HIS A 52 15.39 9.68 7.51
CA HIS A 52 14.89 8.97 8.69
C HIS A 52 14.63 7.48 8.44
N ALA A 53 15.01 6.97 7.26
CA ALA A 53 14.81 5.56 6.89
C ALA A 53 15.42 4.59 7.89
N ALA A 54 16.57 4.92 8.48
CA ALA A 54 17.21 4.08 9.48
C ALA A 54 16.39 3.95 10.77
N LEU A 55 15.78 5.04 11.24
CA LEU A 55 14.89 5.03 12.41
C LEU A 55 13.62 4.21 12.15
N PHE A 56 13.06 4.36 10.94
CA PHE A 56 11.91 3.57 10.53
C PHE A 56 12.26 2.07 10.48
N ALA A 57 13.39 1.71 9.87
CA ALA A 57 13.82 0.32 9.77
C ALA A 57 14.10 -0.30 11.16
N GLU A 58 14.67 0.45 12.09
CA GLU A 58 14.87 0.00 13.47
C GLU A 58 13.51 -0.28 14.15
N ALA A 59 12.58 0.65 14.07
CA ALA A 59 11.25 0.49 14.66
C ALA A 59 10.52 -0.70 14.06
N HIS A 60 10.59 -0.86 12.74
CA HIS A 60 10.00 -1.99 12.02
C HIS A 60 10.60 -3.34 12.47
N ARG A 61 11.92 -3.43 12.60
CA ARG A 61 12.62 -4.64 13.08
C ARG A 61 12.17 -5.01 14.49
N LEU A 62 12.12 -4.03 15.42
CA LEU A 62 11.68 -4.23 16.79
C LEU A 62 10.23 -4.71 16.86
N HIS A 63 9.37 -4.18 15.98
CA HIS A 63 7.95 -4.50 15.95
C HIS A 63 7.66 -5.90 15.38
N PHE A 64 8.26 -6.24 14.23
CA PHE A 64 7.90 -7.43 13.46
C PHE A 64 8.87 -8.60 13.68
N THR A 65 10.16 -8.34 13.87
CA THR A 65 11.18 -9.38 14.00
C THR A 65 11.42 -9.73 15.46
N GLU A 66 11.72 -8.74 16.29
CA GLU A 66 11.98 -8.98 17.71
C GLU A 66 10.70 -9.15 18.52
N ARG A 67 9.61 -8.61 18.02
CA ARG A 67 8.28 -8.65 18.65
C ARG A 67 8.29 -8.09 20.07
N ASP A 68 9.09 -7.07 20.29
CA ASP A 68 9.19 -6.33 21.55
C ASP A 68 8.32 -5.06 21.46
N PRO A 69 7.08 -5.08 21.98
CA PRO A 69 6.17 -3.96 21.81
C PRO A 69 6.62 -2.71 22.57
N ALA A 70 7.35 -2.85 23.66
CA ALA A 70 7.82 -1.70 24.44
C ALA A 70 8.95 -0.97 23.71
N ARG A 71 9.94 -1.71 23.20
CA ARG A 71 11.02 -1.13 22.42
C ARG A 71 10.53 -0.63 21.07
N ALA A 72 9.60 -1.33 20.44
CA ALA A 72 8.97 -0.90 19.20
C ALA A 72 8.23 0.42 19.39
N LEU A 73 7.44 0.57 20.45
CA LEU A 73 6.73 1.81 20.77
C LEU A 73 7.70 2.98 20.90
N ALA A 74 8.76 2.83 21.68
CA ALA A 74 9.79 3.86 21.86
C ALA A 74 10.51 4.22 20.53
N ALA A 75 10.70 3.24 19.66
CA ALA A 75 11.31 3.46 18.35
C ALA A 75 10.37 4.19 17.39
N TRP A 76 9.07 3.85 17.37
CA TRP A 76 8.06 4.59 16.62
C TRP A 76 7.92 6.03 17.12
N ASP A 77 7.94 6.25 18.43
CA ASP A 77 7.92 7.61 19.03
C ASP A 77 9.10 8.44 18.54
N ARG A 78 10.32 7.86 18.52
CA ARG A 78 11.51 8.55 18.00
C ARG A 78 11.39 8.90 16.52
N TYR A 79 10.90 7.97 15.71
CA TYR A 79 10.68 8.24 14.29
C TYR A 79 9.69 9.39 14.09
N LEU A 80 8.53 9.33 14.75
CA LEU A 80 7.48 10.34 14.61
C LEU A 80 7.86 11.70 15.18
N ALA A 81 8.78 11.76 16.16
CA ALA A 81 9.30 13.02 16.69
C ALA A 81 10.15 13.80 15.66
N VAL A 82 10.88 13.09 14.81
CA VAL A 82 11.76 13.71 13.79
C VAL A 82 11.10 13.81 12.42
N ALA A 83 10.12 12.98 12.14
CA ALA A 83 9.41 12.92 10.86
C ALA A 83 7.88 12.82 11.06
N PRO A 84 7.23 13.81 11.69
CA PRO A 84 5.79 13.76 12.01
C PRO A 84 4.91 13.67 10.74
N ASP A 85 5.35 14.29 9.65
CA ASP A 85 4.68 14.31 8.35
C ASP A 85 5.51 13.62 7.26
N GLY A 86 6.45 12.76 7.66
CA GLY A 86 7.28 11.99 6.76
C GLY A 86 6.47 11.00 5.93
N ARG A 87 7.06 10.52 4.85
CA ARG A 87 6.44 9.56 3.92
C ARG A 87 5.81 8.35 4.62
N PHE A 88 6.45 7.86 5.67
CA PHE A 88 6.02 6.67 6.40
C PHE A 88 5.28 6.99 7.71
N SER A 89 4.93 8.26 7.96
CA SER A 89 4.25 8.66 9.19
C SER A 89 2.90 7.97 9.41
N PRO A 90 2.05 7.78 8.40
CA PRO A 90 0.82 7.01 8.58
C PRO A 90 1.09 5.56 9.02
N GLU A 91 2.07 4.90 8.40
CA GLU A 91 2.45 3.54 8.77
C GLU A 91 3.04 3.47 10.18
N ALA A 92 3.93 4.41 10.52
CA ALA A 92 4.53 4.49 11.84
C ALA A 92 3.47 4.70 12.94
N ARG A 93 2.50 5.58 12.72
CA ARG A 93 1.37 5.80 13.65
C ARG A 93 0.50 4.56 13.80
N TYR A 94 0.18 3.88 12.70
CA TYR A 94 -0.59 2.65 12.77
C TYR A 94 0.14 1.55 13.57
N ASN A 95 1.42 1.33 13.27
CA ASN A 95 2.24 0.34 13.98
C ASN A 95 2.46 0.72 15.46
N ARG A 96 2.55 2.02 15.76
CA ARG A 96 2.56 2.53 17.13
C ARG A 96 1.29 2.15 17.87
N ALA A 97 0.13 2.35 17.26
CA ALA A 97 -1.15 1.94 17.83
C ALA A 97 -1.21 0.42 18.09
N LEU A 98 -0.70 -0.41 17.17
CA LEU A 98 -0.60 -1.86 17.39
C LEU A 98 0.33 -2.22 18.56
N ALA A 99 1.44 -1.50 18.74
CA ALA A 99 2.32 -1.70 19.89
C ALA A 99 1.61 -1.34 21.22
N LEU A 100 0.82 -0.27 21.23
CA LEU A 100 0.00 0.13 22.37
C LEU A 100 -1.05 -0.93 22.71
N VAL A 101 -1.73 -1.51 21.72
CA VAL A 101 -2.66 -2.65 21.93
C VAL A 101 -1.95 -3.81 22.60
N ARG A 102 -0.78 -4.20 22.09
CA ARG A 102 0.01 -5.32 22.67
C ARG A 102 0.50 -5.06 24.09
N LEU A 103 0.65 -3.80 24.47
CA LEU A 103 1.01 -3.37 25.83
C LEU A 103 -0.19 -3.20 26.77
N GLY A 104 -1.42 -3.44 26.30
CA GLY A 104 -2.63 -3.21 27.06
C GLY A 104 -2.98 -1.74 27.26
N ARG A 105 -2.31 -0.80 26.56
CA ARG A 105 -2.57 0.64 26.61
C ARG A 105 -3.74 1.01 25.69
N HIS A 106 -4.90 0.41 25.94
CA HIS A 106 -6.05 0.42 25.04
C HIS A 106 -6.62 1.83 24.81
N ALA A 107 -6.64 2.69 25.83
CA ALA A 107 -7.15 4.05 25.69
C ALA A 107 -6.34 4.88 24.68
N GLU A 108 -5.02 4.75 24.72
CA GLU A 108 -4.13 5.46 23.78
C GLU A 108 -4.22 4.86 22.37
N ALA A 109 -4.25 3.52 22.28
CA ALA A 109 -4.45 2.83 21.01
C ALA A 109 -5.76 3.25 20.34
N THR A 110 -6.85 3.31 21.10
CA THR A 110 -8.17 3.73 20.62
C THR A 110 -8.13 5.16 20.07
N SER A 111 -7.46 6.07 20.77
CA SER A 111 -7.32 7.47 20.33
C SER A 111 -6.62 7.57 18.95
N GLU A 112 -5.56 6.81 18.75
CA GLU A 112 -4.84 6.80 17.47
C GLU A 112 -5.62 6.10 16.36
N LEU A 113 -6.15 4.91 16.63
CA LEU A 113 -6.94 4.15 15.65
C LEU A 113 -8.18 4.92 15.19
N ALA A 114 -8.81 5.70 16.07
CA ALA A 114 -9.94 6.54 15.72
C ALA A 114 -9.61 7.58 14.64
N ALA A 115 -8.38 8.07 14.57
CA ALA A 115 -7.95 8.97 13.49
C ALA A 115 -7.96 8.26 12.13
N PHE A 116 -7.49 7.01 12.07
CA PHE A 116 -7.52 6.18 10.86
C PHE A 116 -8.96 5.86 10.45
N ALA A 117 -9.79 5.42 11.37
CA ALA A 117 -11.19 5.09 11.10
C ALA A 117 -11.98 6.29 10.55
N ARG A 118 -11.70 7.51 11.04
CA ARG A 118 -12.28 8.75 10.51
C ARG A 118 -11.69 9.20 9.17
N GLY A 119 -10.67 8.52 8.66
CA GLY A 119 -10.05 8.83 7.38
C GLY A 119 -9.02 9.96 7.41
N ALA A 120 -8.42 10.27 8.55
CA ALA A 120 -7.36 11.28 8.66
C ALA A 120 -6.17 10.99 7.74
N TYR A 121 -5.96 9.72 7.38
CA TYR A 121 -4.93 9.25 6.46
C TYR A 121 -5.54 8.66 5.17
N GLY A 122 -6.65 9.21 4.70
CA GLY A 122 -7.38 8.71 3.55
C GLY A 122 -8.02 7.34 3.81
N SER A 123 -7.86 6.41 2.85
CA SER A 123 -8.32 5.02 2.99
C SER A 123 -7.29 4.10 3.65
N TYR A 124 -6.07 4.62 3.92
CA TYR A 124 -5.01 3.79 4.49
C TYR A 124 -5.43 3.21 5.85
N ARG A 125 -5.49 1.89 5.93
CA ARG A 125 -5.82 1.14 7.16
C ARG A 125 -7.14 1.53 7.85
N ARG A 126 -8.08 2.17 7.14
CA ARG A 126 -9.36 2.61 7.72
C ARG A 126 -10.16 1.43 8.28
N ASP A 127 -10.37 0.41 7.47
CA ASP A 127 -11.20 -0.75 7.83
C ASP A 127 -10.52 -1.62 8.88
N ASP A 128 -9.19 -1.76 8.80
CA ASP A 128 -8.40 -2.44 9.82
C ASP A 128 -8.51 -1.72 11.17
N ALA A 129 -8.39 -0.39 11.17
CA ALA A 129 -8.52 0.41 12.37
C ALA A 129 -9.93 0.32 12.98
N GLN A 130 -10.98 0.35 12.15
CA GLN A 130 -12.36 0.17 12.62
C GLN A 130 -12.53 -1.20 13.26
N SER A 131 -12.04 -2.26 12.64
CA SER A 131 -12.13 -3.62 13.16
C SER A 131 -11.41 -3.77 14.51
N LEU A 132 -10.26 -3.12 14.67
CA LEU A 132 -9.52 -3.11 15.94
C LEU A 132 -10.26 -2.34 17.03
N LEU A 133 -10.86 -1.19 16.70
CA LEU A 133 -11.69 -0.42 17.63
C LEU A 133 -12.87 -1.24 18.13
N ASP A 134 -13.56 -1.94 17.24
CA ASP A 134 -14.69 -2.81 17.59
C ASP A 134 -14.24 -3.98 18.48
N ALA A 135 -13.04 -4.53 18.26
CA ALA A 135 -12.47 -5.56 19.11
C ALA A 135 -12.15 -5.04 20.51
N LEU A 136 -11.46 -3.90 20.60
CA LEU A 136 -11.12 -3.27 21.87
C LEU A 136 -12.37 -2.89 22.68
N ALA A 137 -13.44 -2.44 22.03
CA ALA A 137 -14.71 -2.13 22.68
C ALA A 137 -15.38 -3.37 23.27
N ARG A 138 -15.31 -4.51 22.55
CA ARG A 138 -15.83 -5.79 23.07
C ARG A 138 -15.05 -6.28 24.27
N ASP A 139 -13.71 -6.22 24.23
CA ASP A 139 -12.85 -6.63 25.33
C ASP A 139 -13.11 -5.79 26.58
N ALA A 140 -13.29 -4.47 26.43
CA ALA A 140 -13.61 -3.57 27.52
C ALA A 140 -15.01 -3.81 28.13
N SER A 141 -15.91 -4.46 27.39
CA SER A 141 -17.29 -4.75 27.81
C SER A 141 -17.45 -6.16 28.38
N SER A 142 -16.39 -6.99 28.30
CA SER A 142 -16.41 -8.34 28.90
C SER A 142 -16.06 -8.26 30.36
N PRO A 143 -16.92 -8.82 31.25
CA PRO A 143 -16.72 -8.81 32.71
C PRO A 143 -15.58 -9.73 33.16
#